data_701c13a8125abaa5cbd6be28a786a718
#
_entry.id   701c13a8125abaa5cbd6be28a786a718
#
_cell.length_a   1.000
_cell.length_b   1.000
_cell.length_c   1.000
_cell.angle_alpha   90.00
_cell.angle_beta   90.00
_cell.angle_gamma   90.00
#
_symmetry.space_group_name_H-M   'P 1'
#
loop_
_entity.id
_entity.type
_entity.pdbx_description
1 polymer ?
#
loop_
_entity_poly.entity_id
_entity_poly.type
_entity_poly.pdbx_seq_one_letter_code
_entity_poly.pdbx_strand_id
1 'polypeptide(L)'
;MSDNEDEAVVSTPEPRPAAQTSPSEIIAGTRAWAKVAMAFSYVEVASLVLMFSTLGVWNGSDPYVAYSLSVSVISLALCLIVQTGEFFQPGFLVRTENGVSMFLFVWWSVGTGVITFKAPFTVTSNGYFSAWAGMLFATREYWRYMACLAHRSKHVV
;
A
#
# COMPACT_ATOMS: atom_id res chain seq x y z
N MET A 1 29.17 30.40 -64.06
CA MET A 1 29.48 29.23 -63.24
C MET A 1 29.46 29.76 -61.87
N SER A 2 28.33 29.69 -61.21
CA SER A 2 27.96 30.33 -59.96
C SER A 2 27.58 29.20 -59.01
N ASP A 3 28.51 28.85 -58.14
CA ASP A 3 28.33 27.81 -57.13
C ASP A 3 27.60 28.46 -55.94
N ASN A 4 26.32 28.14 -55.80
CA ASN A 4 25.54 28.40 -54.58
C ASN A 4 25.81 27.28 -53.58
N GLU A 5 26.69 27.55 -52.62
CA GLU A 5 26.81 26.72 -51.43
C GLU A 5 25.62 27.02 -50.52
N ASP A 6 24.62 26.12 -50.52
CA ASP A 6 23.54 26.11 -49.55
C ASP A 6 24.11 25.71 -48.16
N GLU A 7 24.42 26.72 -47.36
CA GLU A 7 24.82 26.57 -45.97
C GLU A 7 23.61 26.08 -45.15
N ALA A 8 23.55 24.76 -44.93
CA ALA A 8 22.55 24.13 -44.08
C ALA A 8 22.71 24.65 -42.63
N VAL A 9 21.86 25.60 -42.25
CA VAL A 9 21.75 26.08 -40.88
C VAL A 9 21.29 24.92 -39.99
N VAL A 10 22.25 24.29 -39.34
CA VAL A 10 21.98 23.31 -38.27
C VAL A 10 21.36 24.07 -37.10
N SER A 11 20.03 24.09 -37.01
CA SER A 11 19.32 24.62 -35.85
C SER A 11 19.60 23.71 -34.64
N THR A 12 20.47 24.17 -33.75
CA THR A 12 20.71 23.56 -32.43
C THR A 12 19.37 23.50 -31.68
N PRO A 13 18.90 22.36 -31.22
CA PRO A 13 17.64 22.30 -30.47
C PRO A 13 17.79 23.09 -29.17
N GLU A 14 16.96 24.11 -29.04
CA GLU A 14 16.87 24.96 -27.84
C GLU A 14 16.62 24.06 -26.61
N PRO A 15 17.40 24.20 -25.52
CA PRO A 15 17.20 23.39 -24.33
C PRO A 15 15.78 23.63 -23.79
N ARG A 16 14.97 22.57 -23.83
CA ARG A 16 13.60 22.58 -23.33
C ARG A 16 13.63 23.05 -21.87
N PRO A 17 12.94 24.13 -21.50
CA PRO A 17 12.94 24.61 -20.12
C PRO A 17 12.48 23.48 -19.19
N ALA A 18 13.25 23.28 -18.12
CA ALA A 18 12.91 22.30 -17.09
C ALA A 18 11.45 22.51 -16.68
N ALA A 19 10.64 21.48 -16.80
CA ALA A 19 9.20 21.54 -16.52
C ALA A 19 9.02 22.06 -15.09
N GLN A 20 8.65 23.33 -14.96
CA GLN A 20 8.26 23.93 -13.69
C GLN A 20 6.96 23.25 -13.27
N THR A 21 7.07 22.31 -12.33
CA THR A 21 5.91 21.66 -11.72
C THR A 21 5.04 22.74 -11.09
N SER A 22 3.83 22.94 -11.59
CA SER A 22 2.97 24.01 -11.08
C SER A 22 2.56 23.72 -9.62
N PRO A 23 2.34 24.75 -8.78
CA PRO A 23 1.89 24.55 -7.41
C PRO A 23 0.62 23.68 -7.31
N SER A 24 -0.25 23.75 -8.32
CA SER A 24 -1.46 22.92 -8.41
C SER A 24 -1.18 21.43 -8.61
N GLU A 25 -0.13 21.08 -9.37
CA GLU A 25 0.31 19.69 -9.57
C GLU A 25 0.93 19.10 -8.30
N ILE A 26 1.70 19.90 -7.56
CA ILE A 26 2.27 19.52 -6.27
C ILE A 26 1.13 19.23 -5.27
N ILE A 27 0.12 20.10 -5.19
CA ILE A 27 -1.02 19.93 -4.31
C ILE A 27 -1.86 18.72 -4.72
N ALA A 28 -2.04 18.46 -6.01
CA ALA A 28 -2.74 17.27 -6.50
C ALA A 28 -1.99 15.98 -6.14
N GLY A 29 -0.68 15.96 -6.30
CA GLY A 29 0.18 14.85 -5.93
C GLY A 29 0.15 14.55 -4.42
N THR A 30 0.27 15.58 -3.58
CA THR A 30 0.21 15.42 -2.12
C THR A 30 -1.16 14.93 -1.65
N ARG A 31 -2.26 15.38 -2.26
CA ARG A 31 -3.61 14.87 -1.97
C ARG A 31 -3.80 13.41 -2.39
N ALA A 32 -3.26 13.02 -3.53
CA ALA A 32 -3.32 11.63 -3.98
C ALA A 32 -2.53 10.73 -3.01
N TRP A 33 -1.31 11.10 -2.66
CA TRP A 33 -0.49 10.39 -1.68
C TRP A 33 -1.18 10.30 -0.31
N ALA A 34 -1.77 11.38 0.20
CA ALA A 34 -2.45 11.39 1.48
C ALA A 34 -3.65 10.42 1.52
N LYS A 35 -4.42 10.32 0.44
CA LYS A 35 -5.53 9.35 0.35
C LYS A 35 -5.05 7.91 0.43
N VAL A 36 -3.92 7.62 -0.20
CA VAL A 36 -3.30 6.29 -0.18
C VAL A 36 -2.73 5.98 1.20
N ALA A 37 -1.96 6.91 1.75
CA ALA A 37 -1.39 6.77 3.09
C ALA A 37 -2.48 6.50 4.12
N MET A 38 -3.61 7.23 4.08
CA MET A 38 -4.75 6.99 4.98
C MET A 38 -5.39 5.61 4.78
N ALA A 39 -5.42 5.07 3.56
CA ALA A 39 -6.02 3.78 3.28
C ALA A 39 -5.30 2.65 4.02
N PHE A 40 -3.98 2.61 3.93
CA PHE A 40 -3.17 1.56 4.56
C PHE A 40 -2.85 1.83 6.04
N SER A 41 -2.95 3.09 6.52
CA SER A 41 -2.66 3.46 7.92
C SER A 41 -3.50 2.69 8.94
N TYR A 42 -4.74 2.36 8.61
CA TYR A 42 -5.59 1.57 9.50
C TYR A 42 -5.08 0.13 9.68
N VAL A 43 -4.60 -0.49 8.61
CA VAL A 43 -3.99 -1.82 8.66
C VAL A 43 -2.66 -1.74 9.42
N GLU A 44 -1.88 -0.67 9.25
CA GLU A 44 -0.63 -0.44 9.99
C GLU A 44 -0.87 -0.33 11.49
N VAL A 45 -1.84 0.49 11.91
CA VAL A 45 -2.18 0.63 13.33
C VAL A 45 -2.63 -0.71 13.91
N ALA A 46 -3.49 -1.45 13.21
CA ALA A 46 -3.91 -2.78 13.65
C ALA A 46 -2.71 -3.75 13.76
N SER A 47 -1.79 -3.71 12.78
CA SER A 47 -0.56 -4.51 12.79
C SER A 47 0.35 -4.16 13.97
N LEU A 48 0.52 -2.86 14.27
CA LEU A 48 1.31 -2.41 15.42
C LEU A 48 0.71 -2.88 16.74
N VAL A 49 -0.61 -2.72 16.93
CA VAL A 49 -1.28 -3.16 18.16
C VAL A 49 -1.18 -4.68 18.31
N LEU A 50 -1.35 -5.44 17.23
CA LEU A 50 -1.18 -6.89 17.24
C LEU A 50 0.26 -7.28 17.59
N MET A 51 1.25 -6.61 16.98
CA MET A 51 2.66 -6.86 17.22
C MET A 51 3.02 -6.65 18.70
N PHE A 52 2.64 -5.50 19.29
CA PHE A 52 2.92 -5.24 20.69
C PHE A 52 2.17 -6.17 21.63
N SER A 53 0.92 -6.52 21.32
CA SER A 53 0.17 -7.51 22.09
C SER A 53 0.83 -8.90 22.05
N THR A 54 1.36 -9.29 20.90
CA THR A 54 2.07 -10.55 20.71
C THR A 54 3.41 -10.57 21.47
N LEU A 55 4.16 -9.46 21.42
CA LEU A 55 5.40 -9.33 22.17
C LEU A 55 5.16 -9.42 23.70
N GLY A 56 4.03 -8.91 24.19
CA GLY A 56 3.65 -8.99 25.59
C GLY A 56 3.39 -10.42 26.10
N VAL A 57 3.06 -11.35 25.22
CA VAL A 57 2.83 -12.78 25.53
C VAL A 57 3.95 -13.70 25.00
N TRP A 58 5.05 -13.11 24.53
CA TRP A 58 6.15 -13.84 23.93
C TRP A 58 6.90 -14.70 24.97
N ASN A 59 6.93 -16.01 24.73
CA ASN A 59 7.65 -16.99 25.57
C ASN A 59 8.76 -17.75 24.83
N GLY A 60 8.97 -17.43 23.55
CA GLY A 60 10.04 -18.01 22.74
C GLY A 60 9.78 -19.42 22.18
N SER A 61 8.74 -20.12 22.62
CA SER A 61 8.50 -21.54 22.26
C SER A 61 7.17 -21.82 21.59
N ASP A 62 6.23 -20.89 21.65
CA ASP A 62 4.89 -21.11 21.10
C ASP A 62 4.83 -20.75 19.60
N PRO A 63 4.57 -21.71 18.68
CA PRO A 63 4.50 -21.46 17.26
C PRO A 63 3.34 -20.53 16.85
N TYR A 64 2.26 -20.49 17.62
CA TYR A 64 1.13 -19.60 17.35
C TYR A 64 1.44 -18.14 17.68
N VAL A 65 2.23 -17.90 18.72
CA VAL A 65 2.75 -16.57 19.05
C VAL A 65 3.70 -16.09 17.96
N ALA A 66 4.61 -16.95 17.48
CA ALA A 66 5.50 -16.64 16.35
C ALA A 66 4.69 -16.37 15.05
N TYR A 67 3.65 -17.12 14.80
CA TYR A 67 2.75 -16.90 13.65
C TYR A 67 2.03 -15.55 13.75
N SER A 68 1.47 -15.21 14.91
CA SER A 68 0.83 -13.90 15.16
C SER A 68 1.79 -12.73 14.93
N LEU A 69 3.04 -12.88 15.40
CA LEU A 69 4.09 -11.88 15.14
C LEU A 69 4.38 -11.75 13.64
N SER A 70 4.46 -12.87 12.92
CA SER A 70 4.69 -12.88 11.48
C SER A 70 3.57 -12.17 10.73
N VAL A 71 2.30 -12.40 11.12
CA VAL A 71 1.15 -11.74 10.50
C VAL A 71 1.27 -10.21 10.64
N SER A 72 1.59 -9.74 11.82
CA SER A 72 1.71 -8.29 12.09
C SER A 72 2.91 -7.65 11.37
N VAL A 73 4.09 -8.28 11.43
CA VAL A 73 5.33 -7.74 10.84
C VAL A 73 5.26 -7.72 9.32
N ILE A 74 4.77 -8.79 8.68
CA ILE A 74 4.63 -8.85 7.22
C ILE A 74 3.63 -7.80 6.74
N SER A 75 2.49 -7.66 7.42
CA SER A 75 1.49 -6.65 7.05
C SER A 75 2.03 -5.23 7.19
N LEU A 76 2.72 -4.94 8.29
CA LEU A 76 3.35 -3.64 8.52
C LEU A 76 4.40 -3.33 7.44
N ALA A 77 5.28 -4.29 7.15
CA ALA A 77 6.32 -4.12 6.14
C ALA A 77 5.73 -3.85 4.74
N LEU A 78 4.69 -4.60 4.35
CA LEU A 78 4.02 -4.39 3.06
C LEU A 78 3.35 -3.01 2.97
N CYS A 79 2.66 -2.57 4.01
CA CYS A 79 2.04 -1.24 4.03
C CYS A 79 3.10 -0.13 3.91
N LEU A 80 4.21 -0.24 4.66
CA LEU A 80 5.32 0.71 4.58
C LEU A 80 6.00 0.72 3.19
N ILE A 81 6.19 -0.44 2.57
CA ILE A 81 6.76 -0.55 1.21
C ILE A 81 5.86 0.16 0.20
N VAL A 82 4.54 -0.05 0.29
CA VAL A 82 3.59 0.59 -0.63
C VAL A 82 3.57 2.10 -0.43
N GLN A 83 3.55 2.59 0.80
CA GLN A 83 3.54 4.03 1.08
C GLN A 83 4.85 4.71 0.67
N THR A 84 5.99 4.08 0.96
CA THR A 84 7.31 4.57 0.57
C THR A 84 7.48 4.51 -0.95
N GLY A 85 7.03 3.43 -1.59
CA GLY A 85 7.08 3.28 -3.03
C GLY A 85 6.31 4.37 -3.77
N GLU A 86 5.12 4.74 -3.28
CA GLU A 86 4.33 5.84 -3.86
C GLU A 86 4.99 7.21 -3.65
N PHE A 87 5.72 7.39 -2.54
CA PHE A 87 6.47 8.63 -2.29
C PHE A 87 7.62 8.82 -3.30
N PHE A 88 8.37 7.74 -3.61
CA PHE A 88 9.51 7.80 -4.54
C PHE A 88 9.10 7.70 -6.01
N GLN A 89 8.04 6.97 -6.31
CA GLN A 89 7.54 6.75 -7.68
C GLN A 89 6.03 6.96 -7.72
N PRO A 90 5.56 8.17 -8.08
CA PRO A 90 4.14 8.44 -8.23
C PRO A 90 3.50 7.47 -9.24
N GLY A 91 2.45 6.77 -8.84
CA GLY A 91 1.80 5.71 -9.62
C GLY A 91 2.27 4.27 -9.31
N PHE A 92 3.22 4.09 -8.39
CA PHE A 92 3.62 2.77 -7.89
C PHE A 92 2.43 2.02 -7.30
N LEU A 93 1.60 2.71 -6.55
CA LEU A 93 0.40 2.14 -5.93
C LEU A 93 -0.57 1.59 -6.98
N VAL A 94 -0.89 2.37 -8.02
CA VAL A 94 -1.84 1.96 -9.08
C VAL A 94 -1.41 0.62 -9.71
N ARG A 95 -0.13 0.35 -9.72
CA ARG A 95 0.47 -0.88 -10.26
C ARG A 95 0.43 -2.04 -9.28
N THR A 96 0.56 -1.74 -7.97
CA THR A 96 0.76 -2.75 -6.90
C THR A 96 -0.50 -2.96 -6.05
N GLU A 97 -1.42 -2.00 -6.04
CA GLU A 97 -2.63 -1.97 -5.21
C GLU A 97 -3.44 -3.27 -5.30
N ASN A 98 -3.55 -3.82 -6.51
CA ASN A 98 -4.30 -5.04 -6.79
C ASN A 98 -3.76 -6.25 -6.02
N GLY A 99 -2.46 -6.49 -6.17
CA GLY A 99 -1.79 -7.63 -5.54
C GLY A 99 -1.73 -7.49 -4.03
N VAL A 100 -1.40 -6.30 -3.54
CA VAL A 100 -1.25 -6.04 -2.11
C VAL A 100 -2.59 -6.10 -1.37
N SER A 101 -3.64 -5.48 -1.89
CA SER A 101 -4.96 -5.50 -1.25
C SER A 101 -5.55 -6.90 -1.19
N MET A 102 -5.43 -7.68 -2.28
CA MET A 102 -5.87 -9.07 -2.31
C MET A 102 -5.04 -9.93 -1.35
N PHE A 103 -3.72 -9.76 -1.35
CA PHE A 103 -2.84 -10.48 -0.43
C PHE A 103 -3.18 -10.17 1.02
N LEU A 104 -3.30 -8.90 1.40
CA LEU A 104 -3.63 -8.49 2.77
C LEU A 104 -5.00 -9.02 3.21
N PHE A 105 -5.99 -9.01 2.31
CA PHE A 105 -7.31 -9.58 2.62
C PHE A 105 -7.23 -11.08 2.97
N VAL A 106 -6.59 -11.89 2.13
CA VAL A 106 -6.42 -13.33 2.38
C VAL A 106 -5.55 -13.56 3.62
N TRP A 107 -4.45 -12.83 3.74
CA TRP A 107 -3.50 -12.94 4.84
C TRP A 107 -4.13 -12.66 6.20
N TRP A 108 -4.89 -11.56 6.32
CA TRP A 108 -5.61 -11.22 7.53
C TRP A 108 -6.79 -12.15 7.80
N SER A 109 -7.49 -12.63 6.79
CA SER A 109 -8.60 -13.60 6.97
C SER A 109 -8.10 -14.90 7.59
N VAL A 110 -7.03 -15.48 7.06
CA VAL A 110 -6.40 -16.67 7.62
C VAL A 110 -5.75 -16.35 8.96
N GLY A 111 -5.01 -15.25 9.04
CA GLY A 111 -4.31 -14.79 10.24
C GLY A 111 -5.25 -14.62 11.43
N THR A 112 -6.34 -13.88 11.26
CA THR A 112 -7.34 -13.65 12.30
C THR A 112 -7.96 -14.96 12.74
N GLY A 113 -8.33 -15.84 11.80
CA GLY A 113 -8.87 -17.16 12.14
C GLY A 113 -7.93 -17.98 13.03
N VAL A 114 -6.66 -18.09 12.68
CA VAL A 114 -5.68 -18.83 13.49
C VAL A 114 -5.47 -18.16 14.86
N ILE A 115 -5.24 -16.85 14.88
CA ILE A 115 -4.89 -16.08 16.08
C ILE A 115 -6.03 -16.09 17.11
N THR A 116 -7.28 -16.07 16.68
CA THR A 116 -8.45 -15.94 17.58
C THR A 116 -9.11 -17.27 17.92
N PHE A 117 -8.98 -18.30 17.07
CA PHE A 117 -9.61 -19.61 17.32
C PHE A 117 -8.65 -20.68 17.82
N LYS A 118 -7.33 -20.53 17.57
CA LYS A 118 -6.32 -21.50 18.03
C LYS A 118 -5.48 -20.95 19.17
N ALA A 119 -4.72 -19.91 18.94
CA ALA A 119 -3.87 -19.18 19.89
C ALA A 119 -3.18 -18.02 19.16
N PRO A 120 -2.63 -17.01 19.86
CA PRO A 120 -2.57 -16.85 21.33
C PRO A 120 -3.75 -16.08 21.93
N PHE A 121 -4.62 -15.47 21.12
CA PHE A 121 -5.67 -14.56 21.57
C PHE A 121 -7.06 -15.16 21.44
N THR A 122 -7.32 -16.26 22.14
CA THR A 122 -8.64 -16.91 22.16
C THR A 122 -9.64 -16.24 23.11
N VAL A 123 -9.16 -15.32 23.96
CA VAL A 123 -9.97 -14.51 24.89
C VAL A 123 -9.90 -13.05 24.47
N THR A 124 -10.94 -12.29 24.75
CA THR A 124 -11.02 -10.84 24.45
C THR A 124 -9.85 -10.10 25.06
N SER A 125 -9.03 -9.52 24.20
CA SER A 125 -7.80 -8.80 24.53
C SER A 125 -7.46 -7.81 23.43
N ASN A 126 -6.46 -6.96 23.64
CA ASN A 126 -6.01 -6.03 22.60
C ASN A 126 -5.56 -6.78 21.33
N GLY A 127 -4.91 -7.94 21.47
CA GLY A 127 -4.51 -8.78 20.35
C GLY A 127 -5.71 -9.36 19.60
N TYR A 128 -6.76 -9.80 20.33
CA TYR A 128 -8.01 -10.26 19.72
C TYR A 128 -8.68 -9.17 18.89
N PHE A 129 -8.90 -7.99 19.49
CA PHE A 129 -9.54 -6.89 18.79
C PHE A 129 -8.71 -6.35 17.61
N SER A 130 -7.39 -6.28 17.75
CA SER A 130 -6.52 -5.83 16.66
C SER A 130 -6.50 -6.81 15.48
N ALA A 131 -6.60 -8.13 15.73
CA ALA A 131 -6.72 -9.12 14.67
C ALA A 131 -8.00 -8.92 13.86
N TRP A 132 -9.16 -8.75 14.52
CA TRP A 132 -10.41 -8.46 13.84
C TRP A 132 -10.42 -7.11 13.14
N ALA A 133 -9.87 -6.07 13.75
CA ALA A 133 -9.74 -4.76 13.13
C ALA A 133 -8.88 -4.81 11.87
N GLY A 134 -7.73 -5.50 11.91
CA GLY A 134 -6.87 -5.70 10.76
C GLY A 134 -7.58 -6.39 9.60
N MET A 135 -8.34 -7.46 9.88
CA MET A 135 -9.16 -8.16 8.89
C MET A 135 -10.22 -7.24 8.28
N LEU A 136 -10.94 -6.46 9.09
CA LEU A 136 -11.97 -5.55 8.60
C LEU A 136 -11.38 -4.44 7.72
N PHE A 137 -10.23 -3.87 8.10
CA PHE A 137 -9.55 -2.85 7.31
C PHE A 137 -8.98 -3.43 6.01
N ALA A 138 -8.37 -4.61 6.03
CA ALA A 138 -7.92 -5.30 4.83
C ALA A 138 -9.09 -5.63 3.87
N THR A 139 -10.22 -6.06 4.41
CA THR A 139 -11.46 -6.30 3.66
C THR A 139 -11.97 -5.01 3.00
N ARG A 140 -11.97 -3.89 3.74
CA ARG A 140 -12.38 -2.58 3.21
C ARG A 140 -11.52 -2.16 2.02
N GLU A 141 -10.19 -2.31 2.11
CA GLU A 141 -9.29 -1.96 1.01
C GLU A 141 -9.51 -2.86 -0.22
N TYR A 142 -9.73 -4.14 -0.02
CA TYR A 142 -10.09 -5.07 -1.08
C TYR A 142 -11.40 -4.68 -1.79
N TRP A 143 -12.46 -4.32 -1.04
CA TRP A 143 -13.73 -3.86 -1.62
C TRP A 143 -13.60 -2.55 -2.38
N ARG A 144 -12.81 -1.60 -1.89
CA ARG A 144 -12.51 -0.35 -2.62
C ARG A 144 -11.89 -0.65 -3.97
N TYR A 145 -10.94 -1.56 -4.00
CA TYR A 145 -10.30 -2.00 -5.23
C TYR A 145 -11.31 -2.65 -6.20
N MET A 146 -12.13 -3.59 -5.73
CA MET A 146 -13.15 -4.26 -6.55
C MET A 146 -14.17 -3.27 -7.12
N ALA A 147 -14.58 -2.27 -6.36
CA ALA A 147 -15.47 -1.20 -6.82
C ALA A 147 -14.82 -0.37 -7.94
N CYS A 148 -13.53 -0.06 -7.83
CA CYS A 148 -12.78 0.66 -8.86
C CYS A 148 -12.69 -0.14 -10.17
N LEU A 149 -12.44 -1.44 -10.11
CA LEU A 149 -12.43 -2.33 -11.28
C LEU A 149 -13.80 -2.39 -11.96
N ALA A 150 -14.88 -2.54 -11.19
CA ALA A 150 -16.24 -2.61 -11.71
C ALA A 150 -16.63 -1.31 -12.42
N HIS A 151 -16.15 -0.16 -11.95
CA HIS A 151 -16.39 1.13 -12.62
C HIS A 151 -15.60 1.23 -13.93
N ARG A 152 -14.34 0.78 -13.93
CA ARG A 152 -13.49 0.82 -15.13
C ARG A 152 -14.05 -0.05 -16.27
N SER A 153 -14.62 -1.22 -15.97
CA SER A 153 -15.17 -2.12 -16.99
C SER A 153 -16.38 -1.54 -17.72
N LYS A 154 -17.14 -0.64 -17.09
CA LYS A 154 -18.31 0.01 -17.69
C LYS A 154 -17.98 1.09 -18.73
N HIS A 155 -16.75 1.58 -18.75
CA HIS A 155 -16.30 2.62 -19.69
C HIS A 155 -15.53 2.06 -20.89
N VAL A 156 -15.37 0.74 -21.00
CA VAL A 156 -14.67 0.07 -22.10
C VAL A 156 -15.65 -0.57 -23.10
N VAL A 157 -16.93 -0.54 -22.81
CA VAL A 157 -18.03 -0.96 -23.70
C VAL A 157 -18.70 0.28 -24.27
#